data_0f00443b614cd77fbfcf8ac6baa09f68
#
_entry.id   0f00443b614cd77fbfcf8ac6baa09f68
#
_cell.length_a   1.000
_cell.length_b   1.000
_cell.length_c   1.000
_cell.angle_alpha   90.00
_cell.angle_beta   90.00
_cell.angle_gamma   90.00
#
_symmetry.space_group_name_H-M   'P 1'
#
loop_
_entity.id
_entity.type
_entity.pdbx_description
1 polymer ?
#
loop_
_entity_poly.entity_id
_entity_poly.type
_entity_poly.pdbx_seq_one_letter_code
_entity_poly.pdbx_strand_id
1 'polypeptide(L)'
;MLSNHRSTVTLLLGGVRSGKSHYAQQFGERAGRVVFVATAQATDDEMRRKVDRHRSSRPKDWQTVEEPLAVAEAIALHGPTCDLMIIDCLTFFAANLLDAKADEQISIDGLCHALQSPPCSVVLVSNEVGSGVVPEYPSGRRFRDLLGEMNQSVARVASNVLLLVAGLPLVLKGELVPQVSPRVSPQVSQ
;
A
#
# COMPACT_ATOMS: atom_id res chain seq x y z
N MET A 1 14.23 -21.02 -19.53
CA MET A 1 14.96 -19.82 -19.11
C MET A 1 14.11 -19.11 -18.06
N LEU A 2 14.48 -19.19 -16.79
CA LEU A 2 13.80 -18.45 -15.73
C LEU A 2 14.19 -16.98 -15.91
N SER A 3 13.22 -16.15 -16.33
CA SER A 3 13.42 -14.70 -16.37
C SER A 3 13.71 -14.24 -14.94
N ASN A 4 14.90 -13.75 -14.74
CA ASN A 4 15.37 -13.21 -13.46
C ASN A 4 14.67 -11.85 -13.25
N HIS A 5 13.33 -11.86 -13.05
CA HIS A 5 12.58 -10.66 -12.68
C HIS A 5 12.97 -10.28 -11.26
N ARG A 6 13.82 -9.29 -11.16
CA ARG A 6 14.17 -8.68 -9.87
C ARG A 6 12.87 -8.14 -9.25
N SER A 7 12.53 -8.63 -8.05
CA SER A 7 11.39 -8.10 -7.30
C SER A 7 11.51 -6.58 -7.15
N THR A 8 10.42 -5.85 -7.37
CA THR A 8 10.39 -4.39 -7.29
C THR A 8 9.54 -3.96 -6.11
N VAL A 9 9.93 -2.87 -5.48
CA VAL A 9 9.15 -2.22 -4.42
C VAL A 9 8.67 -0.88 -4.93
N THR A 10 7.36 -0.67 -4.92
CA THR A 10 6.71 0.58 -5.35
C THR A 10 5.91 1.18 -4.20
N LEU A 11 6.23 2.41 -3.83
CA LEU A 11 5.46 3.20 -2.86
C LEU A 11 4.52 4.16 -3.59
N LEU A 12 3.22 4.05 -3.29
CA LEU A 12 2.17 4.94 -3.79
C LEU A 12 1.75 5.90 -2.68
N LEU A 13 2.08 7.17 -2.85
CA LEU A 13 1.73 8.27 -1.95
C LEU A 13 0.56 9.08 -2.49
N GLY A 14 -0.09 9.86 -1.64
CA GLY A 14 -1.09 10.85 -2.04
C GLY A 14 -2.16 11.09 -0.98
N GLY A 15 -2.94 12.15 -1.13
CA GLY A 15 -4.01 12.50 -0.22
C GLY A 15 -5.18 11.51 -0.24
N VAL A 16 -6.16 11.72 0.65
CA VAL A 16 -7.42 10.96 0.65
C VAL A 16 -8.10 11.10 -0.71
N ARG A 17 -8.64 9.98 -1.24
CA ARG A 17 -9.34 9.90 -2.54
C ARG A 17 -8.50 10.34 -3.75
N SER A 18 -7.17 10.30 -3.65
CA SER A 18 -6.28 10.63 -4.78
C SER A 18 -6.19 9.53 -5.85
N GLY A 19 -6.80 8.36 -5.64
CA GLY A 19 -6.79 7.24 -6.60
C GLY A 19 -5.77 6.14 -6.29
N LYS A 20 -5.01 6.21 -5.18
CA LYS A 20 -3.93 5.25 -4.84
C LYS A 20 -4.36 3.78 -4.87
N SER A 21 -5.43 3.42 -4.16
CA SER A 21 -5.87 2.01 -4.09
C SER A 21 -6.33 1.48 -5.45
N HIS A 22 -6.99 2.33 -6.26
CA HIS A 22 -7.34 1.98 -7.64
C HIS A 22 -6.08 1.78 -8.49
N TYR A 23 -5.10 2.67 -8.36
CA TYR A 23 -3.82 2.55 -9.07
C TYR A 23 -3.05 1.29 -8.64
N ALA A 24 -3.06 0.96 -7.33
CA ALA A 24 -2.48 -0.28 -6.81
C ALA A 24 -3.13 -1.54 -7.41
N GLN A 25 -4.45 -1.53 -7.59
CA GLN A 25 -5.18 -2.64 -8.21
C GLN A 25 -4.74 -2.89 -9.66
N GLN A 26 -4.38 -1.87 -10.42
CA GLN A 26 -3.88 -2.01 -11.79
C GLN A 26 -2.55 -2.80 -11.88
N PHE A 27 -1.72 -2.77 -10.82
CA PHE A 27 -0.56 -3.65 -10.73
C PHE A 27 -1.00 -5.11 -10.59
N GLY A 28 -2.02 -5.37 -9.76
CA GLY A 28 -2.54 -6.71 -9.53
C GLY A 28 -3.19 -7.33 -10.76
N GLU A 29 -3.86 -6.54 -11.60
CA GLU A 29 -4.48 -7.01 -12.84
C GLU A 29 -3.46 -7.58 -13.86
N ARG A 30 -2.18 -7.27 -13.68
CA ARG A 30 -1.07 -7.72 -14.53
C ARG A 30 -0.25 -8.85 -13.91
N ALA A 31 -0.41 -9.06 -12.62
CA ALA A 31 0.28 -10.10 -11.89
C ALA A 31 -0.50 -11.42 -11.99
N GLY A 32 0.20 -12.52 -11.85
CA GLY A 32 -0.43 -13.84 -11.81
C GLY A 32 -1.11 -14.09 -10.48
N ARG A 33 -0.32 -14.31 -9.43
CA ARG A 33 -0.80 -14.58 -8.06
C ARG A 33 -0.62 -13.34 -7.21
N VAL A 34 -1.73 -12.83 -6.68
CA VAL A 34 -1.74 -11.60 -5.87
C VAL A 34 -2.12 -11.92 -4.43
N VAL A 35 -1.32 -11.43 -3.50
CA VAL A 35 -1.66 -11.35 -2.08
C VAL A 35 -1.94 -9.89 -1.72
N PHE A 36 -3.12 -9.64 -1.17
CA PHE A 36 -3.52 -8.33 -0.67
C PHE A 36 -3.47 -8.33 0.85
N VAL A 37 -2.55 -7.56 1.43
CA VAL A 37 -2.42 -7.37 2.88
C VAL A 37 -3.21 -6.13 3.28
N ALA A 38 -4.31 -6.35 4.02
CA ALA A 38 -5.15 -5.30 4.57
C ALA A 38 -4.69 -4.98 6.00
N THR A 39 -4.26 -3.76 6.24
CA THR A 39 -3.82 -3.31 7.57
C THR A 39 -4.93 -2.65 8.38
N ALA A 40 -6.07 -2.33 7.75
CA ALA A 40 -7.21 -1.72 8.43
C ALA A 40 -7.87 -2.71 9.39
N GLN A 41 -8.14 -2.25 10.61
CA GLN A 41 -9.00 -2.93 11.57
C GLN A 41 -10.40 -2.30 11.55
N ALA A 42 -11.43 -3.13 11.49
CA ALA A 42 -12.82 -2.67 11.51
C ALA A 42 -13.26 -2.37 12.95
N THR A 43 -12.90 -1.20 13.46
CA THR A 43 -13.18 -0.78 14.84
C THR A 43 -14.61 -0.32 15.06
N ASP A 44 -15.29 0.13 14.00
CA ASP A 44 -16.67 0.61 14.02
C ASP A 44 -17.44 0.21 12.75
N ASP A 45 -18.76 0.46 12.75
CA ASP A 45 -19.64 0.09 11.62
C ASP A 45 -19.36 0.90 10.34
N GLU A 46 -18.85 2.12 10.45
CA GLU A 46 -18.46 2.91 9.27
C GLU A 46 -17.22 2.30 8.63
N MET A 47 -16.23 1.94 9.45
CA MET A 47 -15.01 1.30 8.99
C MET A 47 -15.29 -0.08 8.40
N ARG A 48 -16.17 -0.89 9.02
CA ARG A 48 -16.61 -2.18 8.46
C ARG A 48 -17.17 -2.01 7.06
N ARG A 49 -18.10 -1.06 6.87
CA ARG A 49 -18.68 -0.77 5.54
C ARG A 49 -17.63 -0.32 4.52
N LYS A 50 -16.58 0.41 4.95
CA LYS A 50 -15.46 0.78 4.07
C LYS A 50 -14.63 -0.42 3.68
N VAL A 51 -14.24 -1.24 4.66
CA VAL A 51 -13.46 -2.48 4.45
C VAL A 51 -14.23 -3.43 3.51
N ASP A 52 -15.52 -3.66 3.76
CA ASP A 52 -16.37 -4.54 2.94
C ASP A 52 -16.50 -4.02 1.49
N ARG A 53 -16.64 -2.71 1.31
CA ARG A 53 -16.68 -2.11 -0.03
C ARG A 53 -15.36 -2.30 -0.76
N HIS A 54 -14.22 -2.06 -0.09
CA HIS A 54 -12.90 -2.30 -0.67
C HIS A 54 -12.65 -3.77 -0.96
N ARG A 55 -13.12 -4.68 -0.09
CA ARG A 55 -13.04 -6.11 -0.30
C ARG A 55 -13.86 -6.57 -1.51
N SER A 56 -15.08 -6.05 -1.65
CA SER A 56 -16.00 -6.39 -2.75
C SER A 56 -15.53 -5.85 -4.11
N SER A 57 -14.69 -4.82 -4.15
CA SER A 57 -14.12 -4.26 -5.38
C SER A 57 -12.88 -4.99 -5.88
N ARG A 58 -12.34 -5.95 -5.11
CA ARG A 58 -11.14 -6.71 -5.50
C ARG A 58 -11.51 -7.91 -6.35
N PRO A 59 -10.64 -8.33 -7.28
CA PRO A 59 -10.78 -9.61 -7.97
C PRO A 59 -10.90 -10.77 -6.98
N LYS A 60 -11.78 -11.74 -7.27
CA LYS A 60 -12.09 -12.85 -6.35
C LYS A 60 -10.95 -13.87 -6.21
N ASP A 61 -10.03 -13.89 -7.15
CA ASP A 61 -8.84 -14.73 -7.21
C ASP A 61 -7.67 -14.22 -6.38
N TRP A 62 -7.77 -13.00 -5.84
CA TRP A 62 -6.76 -12.46 -4.93
C TRP A 62 -6.90 -13.04 -3.53
N GLN A 63 -5.80 -13.53 -2.97
CA GLN A 63 -5.74 -13.89 -1.57
C GLN A 63 -5.73 -12.62 -0.72
N THR A 64 -6.66 -12.48 0.23
CA THR A 64 -6.66 -11.38 1.22
C THR A 64 -6.14 -11.89 2.56
N VAL A 65 -5.17 -11.18 3.12
CA VAL A 65 -4.60 -11.38 4.46
C VAL A 65 -4.90 -10.12 5.27
N GLU A 66 -5.52 -10.27 6.43
CA GLU A 66 -5.73 -9.17 7.38
C GLU A 66 -4.56 -9.18 8.37
N GLU A 67 -3.68 -8.18 8.27
CA GLU A 67 -2.50 -8.08 9.12
C GLU A 67 -2.26 -6.63 9.54
N PRO A 68 -2.70 -6.25 10.77
CA PRO A 68 -2.62 -4.88 11.24
C PRO A 68 -1.24 -4.45 11.76
N LEU A 69 -0.40 -5.37 12.25
CA LEU A 69 0.82 -5.05 13.00
C LEU A 69 2.08 -5.76 12.47
N ALA A 70 1.97 -7.02 12.07
CA ALA A 70 3.13 -7.84 11.68
C ALA A 70 3.33 -7.83 10.15
N VAL A 71 3.39 -6.63 9.54
CA VAL A 71 3.48 -6.47 8.06
C VAL A 71 4.77 -7.05 7.50
N ALA A 72 5.89 -6.94 8.21
CA ALA A 72 7.17 -7.52 7.79
C ALA A 72 7.11 -9.05 7.75
N GLU A 73 6.49 -9.67 8.74
CA GLU A 73 6.26 -11.11 8.83
C GLU A 73 5.30 -11.58 7.73
N ALA A 74 4.26 -10.79 7.41
CA ALA A 74 3.36 -11.10 6.31
C ALA A 74 4.09 -11.11 4.96
N ILE A 75 5.04 -10.20 4.73
CA ILE A 75 5.90 -10.21 3.53
C ILE A 75 6.72 -11.50 3.48
N ALA A 76 7.35 -11.88 4.57
CA ALA A 76 8.18 -13.08 4.64
C ALA A 76 7.36 -14.37 4.45
N LEU A 77 6.17 -14.44 5.05
CA LEU A 77 5.33 -15.64 5.05
C LEU A 77 4.62 -15.85 3.70
N HIS A 78 4.03 -14.80 3.15
CA HIS A 78 3.16 -14.90 1.97
C HIS A 78 3.88 -14.55 0.66
N GLY A 79 4.96 -13.77 0.71
CA GLY A 79 5.69 -13.34 -0.47
C GLY A 79 6.21 -14.49 -1.34
N PRO A 80 6.73 -15.61 -0.78
CA PRO A 80 7.18 -16.75 -1.61
C PRO A 80 6.05 -17.41 -2.42
N THR A 81 4.78 -17.18 -2.08
CA THR A 81 3.62 -17.81 -2.72
C THR A 81 2.93 -16.94 -3.76
N CYS A 82 3.36 -15.68 -3.94
CA CYS A 82 2.74 -14.74 -4.88
C CYS A 82 3.78 -14.09 -5.81
N ASP A 83 3.28 -13.47 -6.85
CA ASP A 83 4.07 -12.71 -7.81
C ASP A 83 4.04 -11.21 -7.48
N LEU A 84 2.96 -10.78 -6.81
CA LEU A 84 2.76 -9.42 -6.32
C LEU A 84 2.07 -9.44 -4.96
N MET A 85 2.60 -8.62 -4.04
CA MET A 85 1.93 -8.28 -2.79
C MET A 85 1.51 -6.81 -2.80
N ILE A 86 0.25 -6.53 -2.43
CA ILE A 86 -0.26 -5.17 -2.26
C ILE A 86 -0.54 -4.96 -0.78
N ILE A 87 0.07 -3.95 -0.17
CA ILE A 87 -0.12 -3.57 1.24
C ILE A 87 -0.93 -2.27 1.28
N ASP A 88 -2.19 -2.35 1.71
CA ASP A 88 -3.11 -1.20 1.80
C ASP A 88 -3.68 -1.10 3.23
N CYS A 89 -3.14 -0.20 4.07
CA CYS A 89 -2.11 0.82 3.78
C CYS A 89 -1.18 1.10 4.99
N LEU A 90 -0.05 1.74 4.75
CA LEU A 90 0.87 2.17 5.81
C LEU A 90 0.21 3.17 6.78
N THR A 91 -0.81 3.88 6.34
CA THR A 91 -1.60 4.82 7.17
C THR A 91 -2.27 4.12 8.34
N PHE A 92 -2.96 3.00 8.09
CA PHE A 92 -3.56 2.19 9.15
C PHE A 92 -2.50 1.44 9.95
N PHE A 93 -1.44 0.97 9.31
CA PHE A 93 -0.31 0.35 10.01
C PHE A 93 0.29 1.31 11.05
N ALA A 94 0.57 2.57 10.68
CA ALA A 94 1.06 3.58 11.62
C ALA A 94 0.06 3.85 12.77
N ALA A 95 -1.24 3.94 12.48
CA ALA A 95 -2.26 4.12 13.51
C ALA A 95 -2.31 2.93 14.48
N ASN A 96 -2.26 1.71 13.96
CA ASN A 96 -2.28 0.49 14.76
C ASN A 96 -1.05 0.38 15.68
N LEU A 97 0.15 0.79 15.20
CA LEU A 97 1.36 0.83 16.03
C LEU A 97 1.19 1.76 17.23
N LEU A 98 0.61 2.96 17.03
CA LEU A 98 0.34 3.91 18.09
C LEU A 98 -0.69 3.37 19.09
N ASP A 99 -1.78 2.79 18.60
CA ASP A 99 -2.85 2.23 19.45
C ASP A 99 -2.35 1.04 20.28
N ALA A 100 -1.53 0.17 19.68
CA ALA A 100 -0.90 -0.97 20.35
C ALA A 100 0.27 -0.57 21.26
N LYS A 101 0.71 0.70 21.22
CA LYS A 101 1.95 1.17 21.88
C LYS A 101 3.16 0.31 21.53
N ALA A 102 3.23 -0.13 20.29
CA ALA A 102 4.35 -0.90 19.77
C ALA A 102 5.59 0.00 19.64
N ASP A 103 6.78 -0.64 19.57
CA ASP A 103 7.99 0.09 19.22
C ASP A 103 7.96 0.44 17.74
N GLU A 104 7.76 1.73 17.46
CA GLU A 104 7.57 2.29 16.13
C GLU A 104 8.84 2.13 15.28
N GLN A 105 10.02 2.37 15.88
CA GLN A 105 11.29 2.28 15.17
C GLN A 105 11.61 0.84 14.78
N ILE A 106 11.44 -0.12 15.71
CA ILE A 106 11.62 -1.54 15.42
C ILE A 106 10.70 -1.98 14.28
N SER A 107 9.43 -1.52 14.30
CA SER A 107 8.45 -1.88 13.27
C SER A 107 8.80 -1.30 11.90
N ILE A 108 9.26 -0.05 11.83
CA ILE A 108 9.72 0.59 10.60
C ILE A 108 10.97 -0.09 10.06
N ASP A 109 11.95 -0.36 10.92
CA ASP A 109 13.21 -1.00 10.52
C ASP A 109 12.97 -2.43 10.03
N GLY A 110 12.10 -3.20 10.70
CA GLY A 110 11.68 -4.53 10.27
C GLY A 110 11.01 -4.51 8.90
N LEU A 111 10.07 -3.57 8.67
CA LEU A 111 9.42 -3.38 7.37
C LEU A 111 10.47 -3.04 6.30
N CYS A 112 11.35 -2.06 6.55
CA CYS A 112 12.38 -1.65 5.59
C CYS A 112 13.34 -2.80 5.28
N HIS A 113 13.71 -3.61 6.28
CA HIS A 113 14.54 -4.79 6.07
C HIS A 113 13.87 -5.82 5.15
N ALA A 114 12.59 -6.13 5.39
CA ALA A 114 11.81 -7.03 4.54
C ALA A 114 11.70 -6.52 3.08
N LEU A 115 11.66 -5.21 2.89
CA LEU A 115 11.55 -4.57 1.58
C LEU A 115 12.90 -4.45 0.82
N GLN A 116 14.04 -4.65 1.45
CA GLN A 116 15.35 -4.61 0.76
C GLN A 116 15.54 -5.77 -0.23
N SER A 117 15.00 -6.94 0.08
CA SER A 117 15.08 -8.13 -0.76
C SER A 117 13.78 -8.95 -0.65
N PRO A 118 12.65 -8.40 -1.08
CA PRO A 118 11.37 -9.07 -0.91
C PRO A 118 11.27 -10.28 -1.84
N PRO A 119 10.60 -11.36 -1.40
CA PRO A 119 10.46 -12.60 -2.19
C PRO A 119 9.56 -12.44 -3.42
N CYS A 120 8.76 -11.38 -3.50
CA CYS A 120 7.91 -11.01 -4.64
C CYS A 120 7.95 -9.50 -4.85
N SER A 121 7.36 -8.99 -5.93
CA SER A 121 7.14 -7.55 -6.07
C SER A 121 6.16 -7.04 -5.02
N VAL A 122 6.40 -5.83 -4.48
CA VAL A 122 5.56 -5.25 -3.42
C VAL A 122 5.10 -3.85 -3.82
N VAL A 123 3.79 -3.60 -3.71
CA VAL A 123 3.18 -2.28 -3.83
C VAL A 123 2.65 -1.86 -2.46
N LEU A 124 3.14 -0.74 -1.94
CA LEU A 124 2.67 -0.17 -0.68
C LEU A 124 1.84 1.09 -0.96
N VAL A 125 0.69 1.19 -0.32
CA VAL A 125 -0.17 2.37 -0.37
C VAL A 125 -0.01 3.16 0.91
N SER A 126 0.20 4.47 0.81
CA SER A 126 0.29 5.36 1.97
C SER A 126 -0.34 6.71 1.70
N ASN A 127 -0.88 7.34 2.74
CA ASN A 127 -1.31 8.73 2.63
C ASN A 127 -0.12 9.68 2.86
N GLU A 128 -0.19 10.82 2.17
CA GLU A 128 0.56 12.01 2.53
C GLU A 128 -0.38 12.91 3.34
N VAL A 129 -0.01 13.17 4.62
CA VAL A 129 -0.83 13.93 5.57
C VAL A 129 -0.09 15.17 6.12
N GLY A 130 1.18 15.37 5.72
CA GLY A 130 2.04 16.43 6.23
C GLY A 130 1.74 17.81 5.65
N SER A 131 1.15 17.88 4.46
CA SER A 131 0.87 19.12 3.73
C SER A 131 -0.40 19.87 4.19
N GLY A 132 -1.13 19.32 5.16
CA GLY A 132 -2.37 19.91 5.68
C GLY A 132 -2.18 20.81 6.89
N VAL A 133 -3.31 21.17 7.51
CA VAL A 133 -3.32 21.96 8.77
C VAL A 133 -2.71 21.10 9.89
N VAL A 134 -1.94 21.74 10.77
CA VAL A 134 -1.37 21.08 11.95
C VAL A 134 -2.50 20.60 12.87
N PRO A 135 -2.55 19.30 13.24
CA PRO A 135 -3.59 18.79 14.11
C PRO A 135 -3.58 19.45 15.49
N GLU A 136 -4.77 19.76 16.00
CA GLU A 136 -4.94 20.38 17.32
C GLU A 136 -4.46 19.47 18.45
N TYR A 137 -4.77 18.17 18.37
CA TYR A 137 -4.45 17.19 19.39
C TYR A 137 -3.03 16.60 19.25
N PRO A 138 -2.32 16.35 20.36
CA PRO A 138 -0.98 15.74 20.33
C PRO A 138 -0.92 14.40 19.61
N SER A 139 -1.96 13.55 19.77
CA SER A 139 -2.05 12.26 19.08
C SER A 139 -2.08 12.39 17.56
N GLY A 140 -2.82 13.38 17.05
CA GLY A 140 -2.85 13.65 15.61
C GLY A 140 -1.48 14.14 15.09
N ARG A 141 -0.77 14.96 15.87
CA ARG A 141 0.60 15.39 15.51
C ARG A 141 1.57 14.21 15.51
N ARG A 142 1.50 13.35 16.55
CA ARG A 142 2.34 12.15 16.62
C ARG A 142 2.09 11.19 15.44
N PHE A 143 0.81 10.95 15.11
CA PHE A 143 0.43 10.14 13.94
C PHE A 143 1.00 10.72 12.64
N ARG A 144 0.85 12.04 12.41
CA ARG A 144 1.37 12.72 11.23
C ARG A 144 2.89 12.56 11.11
N ASP A 145 3.59 12.75 12.22
CA ASP A 145 5.05 12.70 12.26
C ASP A 145 5.53 11.26 12.00
N LEU A 146 4.94 10.26 12.70
CA LEU A 146 5.24 8.84 12.49
C LEU A 146 5.00 8.38 11.04
N LEU A 147 3.85 8.76 10.45
CA LEU A 147 3.56 8.39 9.06
C LEU A 147 4.54 9.04 8.08
N GLY A 148 4.95 10.27 8.34
CA GLY A 148 5.98 10.97 7.56
C GLY A 148 7.34 10.27 7.65
N GLU A 149 7.79 9.87 8.84
CA GLU A 149 9.01 9.10 9.07
C GLU A 149 8.98 7.74 8.38
N MET A 150 7.86 7.02 8.48
CA MET A 150 7.63 5.73 7.81
C MET A 150 7.68 5.89 6.29
N ASN A 151 6.98 6.89 5.74
CA ASN A 151 6.99 7.17 4.31
C ASN A 151 8.40 7.46 3.79
N GLN A 152 9.20 8.26 4.51
CA GLN A 152 10.59 8.54 4.15
C GLN A 152 11.45 7.27 4.18
N SER A 153 11.28 6.42 5.23
CA SER A 153 12.06 5.19 5.39
C SER A 153 11.77 4.19 4.29
N VAL A 154 10.49 3.99 3.97
CA VAL A 154 10.08 3.11 2.86
C VAL A 154 10.52 3.69 1.51
N ALA A 155 10.41 5.02 1.29
CA ALA A 155 10.85 5.65 0.05
C ALA A 155 12.36 5.47 -0.22
N ARG A 156 13.19 5.40 0.84
CA ARG A 156 14.64 5.14 0.69
C ARG A 156 14.90 3.76 0.08
N VAL A 157 14.19 2.72 0.50
CA VAL A 157 14.38 1.34 0.05
C VAL A 157 13.56 0.99 -1.20
N ALA A 158 12.48 1.71 -1.48
CA ALA A 158 11.63 1.48 -2.65
C ALA A 158 12.38 1.74 -3.96
N SER A 159 12.12 0.91 -4.98
CA SER A 159 12.61 1.09 -6.35
C SER A 159 11.89 2.27 -7.03
N ASN A 160 10.57 2.37 -6.79
CA ASN A 160 9.72 3.42 -7.36
C ASN A 160 8.93 4.11 -6.28
N VAL A 161 8.78 5.43 -6.39
CA VAL A 161 7.90 6.24 -5.54
C VAL A 161 7.04 7.12 -6.43
N LEU A 162 5.73 6.98 -6.33
CA LEU A 162 4.75 7.73 -7.11
C LEU A 162 3.84 8.53 -6.18
N LEU A 163 3.60 9.78 -6.52
CA LEU A 163 2.59 10.63 -5.86
C LEU A 163 1.34 10.69 -6.72
N LEU A 164 0.20 10.25 -6.18
CA LEU A 164 -1.10 10.30 -6.85
C LEU A 164 -1.82 11.60 -6.50
N VAL A 165 -2.13 12.39 -7.53
CA VAL A 165 -2.94 13.61 -7.43
C VAL A 165 -4.05 13.52 -8.46
N ALA A 166 -5.31 13.61 -8.04
CA ALA A 166 -6.49 13.53 -8.91
C ALA A 166 -6.49 12.31 -9.86
N GLY A 167 -6.01 11.15 -9.38
CA GLY A 167 -5.91 9.92 -10.16
C GLY A 167 -4.67 9.81 -11.06
N LEU A 168 -3.88 10.88 -11.16
CA LEU A 168 -2.69 10.93 -12.01
C LEU A 168 -1.42 10.68 -11.20
N PRO A 169 -0.52 9.78 -11.66
CA PRO A 169 0.75 9.52 -11.00
C PRO A 169 1.81 10.56 -11.39
N LEU A 170 2.50 11.11 -10.40
CA LEU A 170 3.73 11.85 -10.54
C LEU A 170 4.89 11.00 -10.03
N VAL A 171 5.90 10.76 -10.85
CA VAL A 171 7.10 10.00 -10.47
C VAL A 171 8.01 10.86 -9.61
N LEU A 172 8.25 10.43 -8.36
CA LEU A 172 9.22 11.05 -7.45
C LEU A 172 10.56 10.30 -7.46
N LYS A 173 10.54 8.98 -7.68
CA LYS A 173 11.73 8.13 -7.76
C LYS A 173 11.45 6.95 -8.69
N GLY A 174 12.47 6.53 -9.46
CA GLY A 174 12.37 5.39 -10.38
C GLY A 174 11.64 5.74 -11.66
N GLU A 175 10.82 4.82 -12.15
CA GLU A 175 10.14 4.95 -13.43
C GLU A 175 8.62 4.84 -13.29
N LEU A 176 7.88 5.41 -14.26
CA LEU A 176 6.45 5.21 -14.39
C LEU A 176 6.19 3.77 -14.85
N VAL A 177 5.56 2.97 -13.99
CA VAL A 177 5.07 1.67 -14.43
C VAL A 177 3.90 1.89 -15.39
N PRO A 178 3.97 1.40 -16.66
CA PRO A 178 2.97 1.71 -17.67
C PRO A 178 1.55 1.37 -17.21
N GLN A 179 0.62 2.30 -17.35
CA GLN A 179 -0.80 2.05 -17.07
C GLN A 179 -1.40 1.15 -18.16
N VAL A 180 -2.30 0.25 -17.79
CA VAL A 180 -3.23 -0.32 -18.76
C VAL A 180 -4.19 0.79 -19.14
N SER A 181 -4.27 1.16 -20.40
CA SER A 181 -5.39 1.96 -20.88
C SER A 181 -6.69 1.28 -20.44
N PRO A 182 -7.65 2.00 -19.86
CA PRO A 182 -8.92 1.40 -19.49
C PRO A 182 -9.48 0.70 -20.73
N ARG A 183 -9.88 -0.57 -20.59
CA ARG A 183 -10.65 -1.24 -21.64
C ARG A 183 -11.91 -0.43 -21.84
N VAL A 184 -11.98 0.34 -22.91
CA VAL A 184 -13.22 0.95 -23.37
C VAL A 184 -14.12 -0.22 -23.73
N SER A 185 -15.09 -0.53 -22.87
CA SER A 185 -16.12 -1.49 -23.22
C SER A 185 -16.78 -1.00 -24.52
N PRO A 186 -16.92 -1.83 -25.55
CA PRO A 186 -17.62 -1.41 -26.76
C PRO A 186 -19.05 -1.01 -26.36
N GLN A 187 -19.41 0.23 -26.65
CA GLN A 187 -20.78 0.66 -26.52
C GLN A 187 -21.59 -0.23 -27.48
N VAL A 188 -22.47 -1.05 -26.91
CA VAL A 188 -23.49 -1.77 -27.68
C VAL A 188 -24.44 -0.69 -28.23
N SER A 189 -24.29 -0.39 -29.51
CA SER A 189 -25.23 0.45 -30.26
C SER A 189 -26.58 -0.27 -30.27
N GLN A 190 -27.59 0.34 -29.67
CA GLN A 190 -28.99 0.01 -29.90
C GLN A 190 -29.51 0.80 -31.10
#